data_ef47b76591aaa737bf6728d285acd5de
#
_entry.id   ef47b76591aaa737bf6728d285acd5de
#
_cell.length_a   1.000
_cell.length_b   1.000
_cell.length_c   1.000
_cell.angle_alpha   90.00
_cell.angle_beta   90.00
_cell.angle_gamma   90.00
#
_symmetry.space_group_name_H-M   'P 1'
#
loop_
_entity.id
_entity.type
_entity.pdbx_description
1 polymer ?
#
loop_
_entity_poly.entity_id
_entity_poly.type
_entity_poly.pdbx_seq_one_letter_code
_entity_poly.pdbx_strand_id
1 'polypeptide(L)'
;MKRFFLLADDFTKHAKLMTTIESTLQVPPPAADAPARVDESGVELKRGAILNTIAMLASNFRGIFTFLVARLLGPAALGIFSVAWSATDVLSKIGVLGLDNAIITFIARSEAVGDRARSRMLFRLAVVLGVSQSVITSVIVIGALRLFGARLRLQPEMVSALAVLLCALPGVALYRISTSVSRGMKVMQHDIFSRGLTDPIATTLAFLFALAIGFGKFAPEVAAIIGTAASGFVALVLASRLFRHASQDRHLPSKLKEAERLLGYSAPISAYQLINAFISGLDVIMLGYFIGRAPGVTLTTVGIYAAVVSTANGLRKVNQAFNPIFAPVVAGMTATGDHDRAAQTYARLAQWMLWILLPLVAVMALAGDTILLIFGPAFRQGSVWLGIVALASAINAFVALGETVIMVQRPRLNLLHSSITFAVAAGGLLWLIPRFGVMGAAFGILLPYIVQGVLRYTTLKFVFHWKDSWSDIRPPLISAVIAVVPALVCRALVGSDIAGQVLSATAFLAVFGSLWWRHHLRRSHLA
;
A
#
# COMPACT_ATOMS: atom_id res chain seq x y z
N MET A 1 -20.20 4.79 32.46
CA MET A 1 -19.74 3.39 32.61
C MET A 1 -20.81 2.33 32.27
N LYS A 2 -22.07 2.41 32.69
CA LYS A 2 -23.14 1.42 32.33
C LYS A 2 -23.48 1.32 30.82
N ARG A 3 -23.37 2.39 30.03
CA ARG A 3 -23.60 2.35 28.56
C ARG A 3 -22.48 1.71 27.77
N PHE A 4 -21.26 1.63 28.32
CA PHE A 4 -20.13 0.96 27.70
C PHE A 4 -20.22 -0.58 27.82
N PHE A 5 -20.84 -1.08 28.91
CA PHE A 5 -21.09 -2.50 29.13
C PHE A 5 -22.22 -3.06 28.24
N LEU A 6 -23.24 -2.25 27.94
CA LEU A 6 -24.34 -2.67 27.03
C LEU A 6 -23.91 -2.81 25.57
N LEU A 7 -22.94 -2.00 25.12
CA LEU A 7 -22.31 -2.16 23.80
C LEU A 7 -21.40 -3.40 23.74
N ALA A 8 -20.78 -3.80 24.84
CA ALA A 8 -19.97 -5.01 24.92
C ALA A 8 -20.83 -6.28 24.88
N ASP A 9 -22.03 -6.27 25.44
CA ASP A 9 -22.96 -7.41 25.44
C ASP A 9 -23.60 -7.65 24.05
N ASP A 10 -23.89 -6.61 23.28
CA ASP A 10 -24.36 -6.73 21.90
C ASP A 10 -23.22 -7.25 20.98
N PHE A 11 -21.98 -6.86 21.27
CA PHE A 11 -20.80 -7.39 20.55
C PHE A 11 -20.57 -8.89 20.85
N THR A 12 -20.86 -9.34 22.08
CA THR A 12 -20.73 -10.77 22.45
C THR A 12 -21.84 -11.63 21.86
N LYS A 13 -23.04 -11.12 21.65
CA LYS A 13 -24.12 -11.82 20.92
C LYS A 13 -23.79 -12.01 19.43
N HIS A 14 -23.23 -10.99 18.79
CA HIS A 14 -22.76 -11.12 17.39
C HIS A 14 -21.52 -12.00 17.27
N ALA A 15 -20.66 -12.05 18.30
CA ALA A 15 -19.53 -12.97 18.36
C ALA A 15 -19.96 -14.44 18.47
N LYS A 16 -21.04 -14.74 19.21
CA LYS A 16 -21.62 -16.10 19.26
C LYS A 16 -22.25 -16.52 17.92
N LEU A 17 -22.87 -15.59 17.18
CA LEU A 17 -23.38 -15.87 15.85
C LEU A 17 -22.24 -16.22 14.86
N MET A 18 -21.10 -15.56 14.97
CA MET A 18 -19.90 -15.84 14.15
C MET A 18 -19.25 -17.17 14.51
N THR A 19 -19.17 -17.54 15.80
CA THR A 19 -18.65 -18.88 16.20
C THR A 19 -19.58 -20.02 15.76
N THR A 20 -20.89 -19.81 15.71
CA THR A 20 -21.84 -20.79 15.16
C THR A 20 -21.70 -20.92 13.64
N ILE A 21 -21.34 -19.86 12.91
CA ILE A 21 -21.03 -19.91 11.49
C ILE A 21 -19.69 -20.60 11.24
N GLU A 22 -18.68 -20.42 12.11
CA GLU A 22 -17.39 -21.12 12.02
C GLU A 22 -17.51 -22.62 12.32
N SER A 23 -18.34 -23.03 13.26
CA SER A 23 -18.57 -24.47 13.56
C SER A 23 -19.33 -25.20 12.44
N THR A 24 -20.11 -24.48 11.63
CA THR A 24 -20.80 -25.06 10.45
C THR A 24 -19.89 -25.08 9.19
N LEU A 25 -18.70 -24.48 9.27
CA LEU A 25 -17.72 -24.36 8.19
C LEU A 25 -16.44 -25.19 8.45
N GLN A 26 -16.51 -26.25 9.26
CA GLN A 26 -15.41 -27.21 9.35
C GLN A 26 -15.19 -27.84 7.97
N VAL A 27 -14.16 -27.35 7.28
CA VAL A 27 -13.59 -28.00 6.11
C VAL A 27 -12.94 -29.29 6.59
N PRO A 28 -13.30 -30.47 6.07
CA PRO A 28 -12.58 -31.69 6.37
C PRO A 28 -11.11 -31.52 6.01
N PRO A 29 -10.17 -32.07 6.81
CA PRO A 29 -8.74 -32.00 6.50
C PRO A 29 -8.53 -32.60 5.09
N PRO A 30 -7.61 -32.04 4.30
CA PRO A 30 -7.30 -32.59 2.97
C PRO A 30 -6.84 -34.03 3.14
N ALA A 31 -7.40 -34.93 2.36
CA ALA A 31 -7.04 -36.33 2.33
C ALA A 31 -5.52 -36.45 2.13
N ALA A 32 -4.85 -37.04 3.11
CA ALA A 32 -3.45 -37.43 3.01
C ALA A 32 -3.42 -38.66 2.07
N ASP A 33 -3.16 -38.41 0.78
CA ASP A 33 -2.60 -39.37 -0.18
C ASP A 33 -2.72 -38.81 -1.59
N ALA A 34 -1.81 -37.89 -1.93
CA ALA A 34 -1.39 -37.67 -3.31
C ALA A 34 0.14 -37.53 -3.33
N PRO A 35 0.88 -38.33 -4.09
CA PRO A 35 2.32 -38.22 -4.18
C PRO A 35 2.66 -36.83 -4.74
N ALA A 36 3.46 -36.08 -3.97
CA ALA A 36 3.94 -34.76 -4.36
C ALA A 36 4.76 -34.89 -5.67
N ARG A 37 4.28 -34.30 -6.75
CA ARG A 37 5.05 -34.04 -7.95
C ARG A 37 6.03 -32.90 -7.66
N VAL A 38 7.21 -33.27 -7.17
CA VAL A 38 8.23 -32.35 -6.65
C VAL A 38 8.86 -31.50 -7.76
N ASP A 39 8.81 -31.94 -9.02
CA ASP A 39 9.45 -31.22 -10.15
C ASP A 39 8.61 -30.08 -10.74
N GLU A 40 7.30 -30.18 -10.77
CA GLU A 40 6.43 -29.10 -11.26
C GLU A 40 6.40 -27.89 -10.32
N SER A 41 6.54 -28.11 -9.00
CA SER A 41 6.52 -27.04 -8.01
C SER A 41 7.72 -26.08 -8.11
N GLY A 42 8.89 -26.58 -8.45
CA GLY A 42 10.10 -25.76 -8.61
C GLY A 42 10.06 -24.82 -9.83
N VAL A 43 9.46 -25.25 -10.93
CA VAL A 43 9.31 -24.44 -12.15
C VAL A 43 8.21 -23.39 -11.95
N GLU A 44 7.10 -23.73 -11.31
CA GLU A 44 6.02 -22.79 -10.99
C GLU A 44 6.48 -21.71 -9.98
N LEU A 45 7.29 -22.08 -8.97
CA LEU A 45 7.86 -21.12 -8.04
C LEU A 45 8.82 -20.14 -8.72
N LYS A 46 9.71 -20.62 -9.58
CA LYS A 46 10.63 -19.76 -10.37
C LYS A 46 9.86 -18.85 -11.31
N ARG A 47 8.85 -19.35 -12.01
CA ARG A 47 7.99 -18.55 -12.90
C ARG A 47 7.21 -17.50 -12.11
N GLY A 48 6.67 -17.84 -10.94
CA GLY A 48 6.00 -16.91 -10.03
C GLY A 48 6.94 -15.83 -9.51
N ALA A 49 8.17 -16.17 -9.14
CA ALA A 49 9.17 -15.20 -8.66
C ALA A 49 9.60 -14.24 -9.78
N ILE A 50 9.83 -14.72 -10.99
CA ILE A 50 10.15 -13.89 -12.17
C ILE A 50 8.99 -12.93 -12.49
N LEU A 51 7.76 -13.45 -12.53
CA LEU A 51 6.57 -12.64 -12.79
C LEU A 51 6.36 -11.57 -11.71
N ASN A 52 6.59 -11.91 -10.43
CA ASN A 52 6.50 -10.95 -9.33
C ASN A 52 7.58 -9.86 -9.42
N THR A 53 8.81 -10.22 -9.83
CA THR A 53 9.89 -9.27 -10.08
C THR A 53 9.56 -8.33 -11.24
N ILE A 54 9.01 -8.86 -12.34
CA ILE A 54 8.54 -8.05 -13.48
C ILE A 54 7.41 -7.11 -13.04
N ALA A 55 6.44 -7.60 -12.26
CA ALA A 55 5.36 -6.78 -11.71
C ALA A 55 5.88 -5.65 -10.82
N MET A 56 6.87 -5.94 -9.98
CA MET A 56 7.51 -4.95 -9.12
C MET A 56 8.26 -3.89 -9.93
N LEU A 57 9.00 -4.28 -10.97
CA LEU A 57 9.65 -3.35 -11.90
C LEU A 57 8.61 -2.52 -12.67
N ALA A 58 7.58 -3.16 -13.21
CA ALA A 58 6.50 -2.49 -13.93
C ALA A 58 5.77 -1.45 -13.05
N SER A 59 5.56 -1.75 -11.77
CA SER A 59 4.93 -0.80 -10.83
C SER A 59 5.75 0.50 -10.62
N ASN A 60 7.03 0.50 -10.97
CA ASN A 60 7.89 1.70 -10.91
C ASN A 60 7.61 2.68 -12.05
N PHE A 61 7.03 2.24 -13.17
CA PHE A 61 6.68 3.13 -14.28
C PHE A 61 5.69 4.24 -13.88
N ARG A 62 4.92 4.05 -12.82
CA ARG A 62 4.07 5.11 -12.28
C ARG A 62 4.88 6.29 -11.71
N GLY A 63 6.10 6.05 -11.24
CA GLY A 63 7.04 7.10 -10.84
C GLY A 63 7.43 8.02 -12.01
N ILE A 64 7.48 7.50 -13.24
CA ILE A 64 7.76 8.27 -14.45
C ILE A 64 6.68 9.34 -14.68
N PHE A 65 5.41 8.98 -14.52
CA PHE A 65 4.32 9.95 -14.65
C PHE A 65 4.44 11.09 -13.61
N THR A 66 4.67 10.75 -12.33
CA THR A 66 4.89 11.75 -11.28
C THR A 66 6.09 12.66 -11.58
N PHE A 67 7.18 12.07 -12.07
CA PHE A 67 8.37 12.79 -12.51
C PHE A 67 8.04 13.77 -13.66
N LEU A 68 7.33 13.31 -14.68
CA LEU A 68 6.94 14.15 -15.82
C LEU A 68 6.04 15.30 -15.41
N VAL A 69 5.04 15.06 -14.55
CA VAL A 69 4.17 16.13 -14.02
C VAL A 69 5.01 17.16 -13.27
N ALA A 70 5.90 16.70 -12.38
CA ALA A 70 6.80 17.59 -11.64
C ALA A 70 7.69 18.43 -12.54
N ARG A 71 8.27 17.81 -13.57
CA ARG A 71 9.27 18.42 -14.45
C ARG A 71 8.65 19.39 -15.47
N LEU A 72 7.47 19.06 -16.03
CA LEU A 72 6.83 19.81 -17.10
C LEU A 72 5.85 20.86 -16.59
N LEU A 73 5.12 20.59 -15.50
CA LEU A 73 4.13 21.49 -14.93
C LEU A 73 4.56 22.14 -13.61
N GLY A 74 5.63 21.66 -13.01
CA GLY A 74 6.18 22.18 -11.76
C GLY A 74 5.49 21.68 -10.48
N PRO A 75 5.99 22.12 -9.31
CA PRO A 75 5.56 21.60 -8.03
C PRO A 75 4.10 21.92 -7.68
N ALA A 76 3.57 23.09 -8.05
CA ALA A 76 2.19 23.47 -7.73
C ALA A 76 1.17 22.54 -8.39
N ALA A 77 1.36 22.21 -9.68
CA ALA A 77 0.48 21.27 -10.39
C ALA A 77 0.58 19.85 -9.81
N LEU A 78 1.80 19.40 -9.46
CA LEU A 78 1.99 18.13 -8.76
C LEU A 78 1.28 18.11 -7.40
N GLY A 79 1.27 19.24 -6.68
CA GLY A 79 0.58 19.38 -5.40
C GLY A 79 -0.93 19.20 -5.54
N ILE A 80 -1.55 19.91 -6.47
CA ILE A 80 -2.98 19.81 -6.77
C ILE A 80 -3.34 18.36 -7.12
N PHE A 81 -2.63 17.79 -8.11
CA PHE A 81 -2.85 16.41 -8.53
C PHE A 81 -2.69 15.41 -7.39
N SER A 82 -1.63 15.52 -6.58
CA SER A 82 -1.33 14.55 -5.53
C SER A 82 -2.35 14.55 -4.39
N VAL A 83 -2.83 15.74 -3.99
CA VAL A 83 -3.92 15.86 -2.99
C VAL A 83 -5.20 15.26 -3.54
N ALA A 84 -5.59 15.63 -4.76
CA ALA A 84 -6.79 15.12 -5.40
C ALA A 84 -6.71 13.59 -5.63
N TRP A 85 -5.55 13.08 -6.04
CA TRP A 85 -5.31 11.64 -6.19
C TRP A 85 -5.37 10.89 -4.87
N SER A 86 -4.75 11.42 -3.79
CA SER A 86 -4.78 10.78 -2.46
C SER A 86 -6.22 10.69 -1.93
N ALA A 87 -7.01 11.75 -2.10
CA ALA A 87 -8.42 11.72 -1.74
C ALA A 87 -9.21 10.72 -2.60
N THR A 88 -8.95 10.67 -3.91
CA THR A 88 -9.57 9.73 -4.84
C THR A 88 -9.21 8.27 -4.50
N ASP A 89 -7.96 7.98 -4.11
CA ASP A 89 -7.57 6.62 -3.72
C ASP A 89 -8.30 6.18 -2.43
N VAL A 90 -8.43 7.05 -1.44
CA VAL A 90 -9.23 6.78 -0.23
C VAL A 90 -10.70 6.51 -0.60
N LEU A 91 -11.31 7.39 -1.42
CA LEU A 91 -12.70 7.24 -1.86
C LEU A 91 -12.91 5.98 -2.72
N SER A 92 -11.87 5.52 -3.42
CA SER A 92 -11.92 4.27 -4.19
C SER A 92 -12.18 3.04 -3.30
N LYS A 93 -11.78 3.08 -2.02
CA LYS A 93 -12.07 1.97 -1.08
C LYS A 93 -13.56 1.92 -0.73
N ILE A 94 -14.21 3.09 -0.67
CA ILE A 94 -15.67 3.18 -0.50
C ILE A 94 -16.37 2.72 -1.79
N GLY A 95 -15.86 3.12 -2.96
CA GLY A 95 -16.42 2.73 -4.25
C GLY A 95 -16.35 1.22 -4.52
N VAL A 96 -15.26 0.56 -4.11
CA VAL A 96 -15.06 -0.88 -4.31
C VAL A 96 -15.70 -1.72 -3.19
N LEU A 97 -15.94 -1.14 -1.99
CA LEU A 97 -16.54 -1.81 -0.82
C LEU A 97 -15.86 -3.14 -0.43
N GLY A 98 -14.53 -3.28 -0.64
CA GLY A 98 -13.81 -4.51 -0.33
C GLY A 98 -14.15 -5.71 -1.21
N LEU A 99 -14.96 -5.51 -2.28
CA LEU A 99 -15.33 -6.55 -3.24
C LEU A 99 -14.11 -7.17 -3.93
N ASP A 100 -13.04 -6.42 -4.10
CA ASP A 100 -11.77 -6.88 -4.66
C ASP A 100 -11.15 -8.02 -3.86
N ASN A 101 -11.23 -8.02 -2.53
CA ASN A 101 -10.74 -9.12 -1.70
C ASN A 101 -11.79 -10.24 -1.54
N ALA A 102 -13.05 -9.87 -1.37
CA ALA A 102 -14.13 -10.84 -1.24
C ALA A 102 -14.21 -11.76 -2.46
N ILE A 103 -14.16 -11.19 -3.66
CA ILE A 103 -14.33 -11.95 -4.90
C ILE A 103 -13.23 -12.99 -5.12
N ILE A 104 -11.99 -12.76 -4.63
CA ILE A 104 -10.91 -13.75 -4.68
C ILE A 104 -11.35 -15.04 -3.98
N THR A 105 -11.88 -14.91 -2.76
CA THR A 105 -12.32 -16.06 -1.96
C THR A 105 -13.51 -16.78 -2.58
N PHE A 106 -14.50 -16.04 -3.07
CA PHE A 106 -15.70 -16.61 -3.66
C PHE A 106 -15.40 -17.32 -4.98
N ILE A 107 -14.57 -16.75 -5.85
CA ILE A 107 -14.12 -17.38 -7.09
C ILE A 107 -13.30 -18.63 -6.79
N ALA A 108 -12.32 -18.56 -5.88
CA ALA A 108 -11.49 -19.71 -5.52
C ALA A 108 -12.32 -20.89 -5.00
N ARG A 109 -13.35 -20.63 -4.17
CA ARG A 109 -14.29 -21.67 -3.68
C ARG A 109 -15.14 -22.25 -4.81
N SER A 110 -15.64 -21.42 -5.72
CA SER A 110 -16.46 -21.85 -6.84
C SER A 110 -15.67 -22.71 -7.83
N GLU A 111 -14.43 -22.31 -8.13
CA GLU A 111 -13.51 -23.07 -8.99
C GLU A 111 -13.05 -24.40 -8.34
N ALA A 112 -12.89 -24.45 -7.02
CA ALA A 112 -12.53 -25.68 -6.30
C ALA A 112 -13.59 -26.80 -6.45
N VAL A 113 -14.88 -26.43 -6.61
CA VAL A 113 -15.98 -27.37 -6.88
C VAL A 113 -16.33 -27.46 -8.37
N GLY A 114 -15.56 -26.84 -9.26
CA GLY A 114 -15.74 -26.87 -10.70
C GLY A 114 -16.96 -26.10 -11.22
N ASP A 115 -17.54 -25.20 -10.41
CA ASP A 115 -18.73 -24.41 -10.77
C ASP A 115 -18.35 -23.11 -11.48
N ARG A 116 -17.94 -23.23 -12.74
CA ARG A 116 -17.56 -22.08 -13.57
C ARG A 116 -18.73 -21.18 -13.93
N ALA A 117 -19.95 -21.70 -13.96
CA ALA A 117 -21.14 -20.89 -14.21
C ALA A 117 -21.38 -19.90 -13.07
N ARG A 118 -21.24 -20.35 -11.82
CA ARG A 118 -21.31 -19.52 -10.63
C ARG A 118 -20.16 -18.52 -10.58
N SER A 119 -18.93 -18.92 -10.90
CA SER A 119 -17.78 -18.00 -11.00
C SER A 119 -18.06 -16.86 -11.97
N ARG A 120 -18.59 -17.16 -13.16
CA ARG A 120 -18.98 -16.16 -14.16
C ARG A 120 -20.08 -15.22 -13.66
N MET A 121 -21.08 -15.75 -12.97
CA MET A 121 -22.16 -14.95 -12.37
C MET A 121 -21.61 -14.02 -11.29
N LEU A 122 -20.78 -14.52 -10.36
CA LEU A 122 -20.13 -13.74 -9.30
C LEU A 122 -19.25 -12.63 -9.87
N PHE A 123 -18.49 -12.91 -10.94
CA PHE A 123 -17.69 -11.89 -11.63
C PHE A 123 -18.56 -10.74 -12.16
N ARG A 124 -19.62 -11.06 -12.92
CA ARG A 124 -20.54 -10.05 -13.47
C ARG A 124 -21.19 -9.23 -12.36
N LEU A 125 -21.64 -9.92 -11.30
CA LEU A 125 -22.28 -9.30 -10.15
C LEU A 125 -21.32 -8.33 -9.42
N ALA A 126 -20.11 -8.76 -9.16
CA ALA A 126 -19.10 -7.93 -8.50
C ALA A 126 -18.72 -6.69 -9.34
N VAL A 127 -18.57 -6.85 -10.67
CA VAL A 127 -18.30 -5.73 -11.58
C VAL A 127 -19.45 -4.73 -11.56
N VAL A 128 -20.69 -5.20 -11.70
CA VAL A 128 -21.88 -4.31 -11.68
C VAL A 128 -21.98 -3.58 -10.34
N LEU A 129 -21.87 -4.30 -9.20
CA LEU A 129 -21.95 -3.71 -7.87
C LEU A 129 -20.82 -2.69 -7.65
N GLY A 130 -19.57 -3.03 -7.95
CA GLY A 130 -18.44 -2.14 -7.69
C GLY A 130 -18.40 -0.93 -8.61
N VAL A 131 -18.74 -1.08 -9.90
CA VAL A 131 -18.80 0.05 -10.83
C VAL A 131 -19.96 0.98 -10.48
N SER A 132 -21.17 0.45 -10.24
CA SER A 132 -22.33 1.27 -9.86
C SER A 132 -22.09 2.01 -8.54
N GLN A 133 -21.54 1.33 -7.52
CA GLN A 133 -21.17 1.96 -6.25
C GLN A 133 -20.12 3.06 -6.43
N SER A 134 -19.14 2.85 -7.31
CA SER A 134 -18.11 3.86 -7.60
C SER A 134 -18.69 5.09 -8.30
N VAL A 135 -19.64 4.89 -9.22
CA VAL A 135 -20.38 6.00 -9.85
C VAL A 135 -21.20 6.76 -8.81
N ILE A 136 -21.95 6.04 -7.97
CA ILE A 136 -22.75 6.66 -6.89
C ILE A 136 -21.83 7.48 -5.96
N THR A 137 -20.72 6.90 -5.53
CA THR A 137 -19.72 7.59 -4.68
C THR A 137 -19.20 8.86 -5.37
N SER A 138 -18.86 8.79 -6.67
CA SER A 138 -18.40 9.95 -7.44
C SER A 138 -19.46 11.04 -7.49
N VAL A 139 -20.70 10.70 -7.81
CA VAL A 139 -21.82 11.67 -7.90
C VAL A 139 -22.09 12.34 -6.55
N ILE A 140 -22.15 11.55 -5.47
CA ILE A 140 -22.39 12.07 -4.11
C ILE A 140 -21.27 13.02 -3.69
N VAL A 141 -20.00 12.62 -3.90
CA VAL A 141 -18.86 13.45 -3.48
C VAL A 141 -18.73 14.69 -4.33
N ILE A 142 -18.94 14.63 -5.65
CA ILE A 142 -18.97 15.81 -6.54
C ILE A 142 -20.10 16.76 -6.11
N GLY A 143 -21.28 16.24 -5.83
CA GLY A 143 -22.39 17.03 -5.29
C GLY A 143 -22.05 17.71 -3.96
N ALA A 144 -21.46 16.95 -3.02
CA ALA A 144 -21.01 17.49 -1.74
C ALA A 144 -19.92 18.58 -1.89
N LEU A 145 -18.96 18.40 -2.80
CA LEU A 145 -17.93 19.39 -3.09
C LEU A 145 -18.51 20.69 -3.64
N ARG A 146 -19.52 20.61 -4.53
CA ARG A 146 -20.20 21.78 -5.06
C ARG A 146 -21.01 22.54 -4.00
N LEU A 147 -21.69 21.80 -3.10
CA LEU A 147 -22.53 22.40 -2.05
C LEU A 147 -21.72 22.93 -0.86
N PHE A 148 -20.68 22.20 -0.44
CA PHE A 148 -19.94 22.48 0.79
C PHE A 148 -18.50 22.96 0.58
N GLY A 149 -17.95 22.88 -0.63
CA GLY A 149 -16.55 23.22 -0.91
C GLY A 149 -16.20 24.67 -0.52
N ALA A 150 -17.09 25.61 -0.80
CA ALA A 150 -16.92 27.00 -0.39
C ALA A 150 -16.97 27.18 1.14
N ARG A 151 -17.88 26.46 1.84
CA ARG A 151 -17.98 26.47 3.32
C ARG A 151 -16.74 25.89 3.98
N LEU A 152 -16.17 24.86 3.39
CA LEU A 152 -14.91 24.24 3.82
C LEU A 152 -13.69 25.07 3.45
N ARG A 153 -13.86 26.21 2.76
CA ARG A 153 -12.79 27.11 2.29
C ARG A 153 -11.66 26.34 1.56
N LEU A 154 -12.03 25.35 0.77
CA LEU A 154 -11.06 24.62 -0.05
C LEU A 154 -10.63 25.49 -1.23
N GLN A 155 -9.40 25.30 -1.68
CA GLN A 155 -8.89 25.99 -2.87
C GLN A 155 -9.71 25.57 -4.11
N PRO A 156 -10.24 26.53 -4.92
CA PRO A 156 -11.09 26.20 -6.07
C PRO A 156 -10.42 25.26 -7.08
N GLU A 157 -9.11 25.43 -7.28
CA GLU A 157 -8.32 24.56 -8.17
C GLU A 157 -8.30 23.10 -7.68
N MET A 158 -8.18 22.88 -6.36
CA MET A 158 -8.22 21.54 -5.77
C MET A 158 -9.61 20.90 -5.85
N VAL A 159 -10.66 21.69 -5.62
CA VAL A 159 -12.04 21.21 -5.76
C VAL A 159 -12.30 20.75 -7.20
N SER A 160 -11.85 21.54 -8.18
CA SER A 160 -11.99 21.21 -9.60
C SER A 160 -11.19 19.97 -9.98
N ALA A 161 -9.92 19.87 -9.56
CA ALA A 161 -9.07 18.73 -9.82
C ALA A 161 -9.63 17.45 -9.18
N LEU A 162 -10.12 17.53 -7.93
CA LEU A 162 -10.74 16.39 -7.26
C LEU A 162 -12.04 15.97 -7.96
N ALA A 163 -12.90 16.93 -8.36
CA ALA A 163 -14.14 16.63 -9.08
C ALA A 163 -13.86 15.90 -10.41
N VAL A 164 -12.82 16.31 -11.15
CA VAL A 164 -12.38 15.64 -12.38
C VAL A 164 -11.86 14.24 -12.07
N LEU A 165 -10.96 14.10 -11.09
CA LEU A 165 -10.36 12.80 -10.74
C LEU A 165 -11.36 11.77 -10.18
N LEU A 166 -12.46 12.21 -9.59
CA LEU A 166 -13.53 11.31 -9.15
C LEU A 166 -14.15 10.53 -10.31
N CYS A 167 -14.06 11.03 -11.56
CA CYS A 167 -14.46 10.29 -12.75
C CYS A 167 -13.55 9.05 -13.02
N ALA A 168 -12.39 8.95 -12.38
CA ALA A 168 -11.54 7.77 -12.46
C ALA A 168 -12.04 6.59 -11.61
N LEU A 169 -12.89 6.83 -10.59
CA LEU A 169 -13.33 5.79 -9.64
C LEU A 169 -13.94 4.55 -10.31
N PRO A 170 -14.83 4.65 -11.31
CA PRO A 170 -15.37 3.49 -12.01
C PRO A 170 -14.30 2.66 -12.70
N GLY A 171 -13.28 3.32 -13.32
CA GLY A 171 -12.12 2.66 -13.92
C GLY A 171 -11.28 1.93 -12.87
N VAL A 172 -11.06 2.57 -11.71
CA VAL A 172 -10.37 1.96 -10.57
C VAL A 172 -11.12 0.73 -10.05
N ALA A 173 -12.43 0.79 -9.88
CA ALA A 173 -13.23 -0.35 -9.45
C ALA A 173 -13.16 -1.49 -10.46
N LEU A 174 -13.26 -1.17 -11.75
CA LEU A 174 -13.24 -2.13 -12.83
C LEU A 174 -11.92 -2.93 -12.86
N TYR A 175 -10.76 -2.26 -12.80
CA TYR A 175 -9.49 -3.00 -12.80
C TYR A 175 -9.29 -3.79 -11.51
N ARG A 176 -9.61 -3.24 -10.33
CA ARG A 176 -9.43 -3.93 -9.05
C ARG A 176 -10.24 -5.22 -8.98
N ILE A 177 -11.51 -5.17 -9.34
CA ILE A 177 -12.38 -6.34 -9.29
C ILE A 177 -11.96 -7.36 -10.34
N SER A 178 -11.71 -6.95 -11.58
CA SER A 178 -11.36 -7.86 -12.67
C SER A 178 -10.02 -8.57 -12.44
N THR A 179 -9.00 -7.86 -11.94
CA THR A 179 -7.72 -8.50 -11.58
C THR A 179 -7.85 -9.42 -10.37
N SER A 180 -8.74 -9.09 -9.43
CA SER A 180 -9.01 -9.95 -8.27
C SER A 180 -9.69 -11.25 -8.65
N VAL A 181 -10.61 -11.23 -9.62
CA VAL A 181 -11.18 -12.44 -10.21
C VAL A 181 -10.09 -13.32 -10.83
N SER A 182 -9.21 -12.73 -11.62
CA SER A 182 -8.07 -13.46 -12.22
C SER A 182 -7.16 -14.08 -11.15
N ARG A 183 -6.90 -13.36 -10.05
CA ARG A 183 -6.15 -13.90 -8.90
C ARG A 183 -6.87 -15.06 -8.21
N GLY A 184 -8.20 -14.99 -8.07
CA GLY A 184 -9.03 -16.08 -7.56
C GLY A 184 -8.95 -17.35 -8.43
N MET A 185 -8.70 -17.19 -9.73
CA MET A 185 -8.44 -18.26 -10.69
C MET A 185 -6.94 -18.62 -10.83
N LYS A 186 -6.09 -18.12 -9.92
CA LYS A 186 -4.61 -18.31 -9.91
C LYS A 186 -3.88 -17.74 -11.12
N VAL A 187 -4.49 -16.80 -11.87
CA VAL A 187 -3.87 -16.14 -13.03
C VAL A 187 -3.36 -14.76 -12.62
N MET A 188 -2.10 -14.70 -12.15
CA MET A 188 -1.45 -13.47 -11.67
C MET A 188 -1.05 -12.51 -12.80
N GLN A 189 -0.83 -13.01 -14.01
CA GLN A 189 -0.33 -12.23 -15.16
C GLN A 189 -1.26 -11.08 -15.54
N HIS A 190 -2.57 -11.22 -15.36
CA HIS A 190 -3.54 -10.19 -15.73
C HIS A 190 -3.37 -8.89 -14.93
N ASP A 191 -2.95 -8.98 -13.67
CA ASP A 191 -2.64 -7.80 -12.84
C ASP A 191 -1.41 -7.06 -13.37
N ILE A 192 -0.38 -7.79 -13.83
CA ILE A 192 0.83 -7.22 -14.43
C ILE A 192 0.48 -6.47 -15.72
N PHE A 193 -0.28 -7.09 -16.61
CA PHE A 193 -0.62 -6.48 -17.90
C PHE A 193 -1.55 -5.28 -17.75
N SER A 194 -2.56 -5.35 -16.87
CA SER A 194 -3.49 -4.25 -16.69
C SER A 194 -2.90 -3.12 -15.84
N ARG A 195 -2.59 -3.40 -14.58
CA ARG A 195 -2.16 -2.41 -13.60
C ARG A 195 -0.67 -2.10 -13.69
N GLY A 196 0.16 -3.11 -13.99
CA GLY A 196 1.61 -2.96 -14.04
C GLY A 196 2.09 -2.23 -15.30
N LEU A 197 1.48 -2.50 -16.44
CA LEU A 197 1.92 -1.97 -17.74
C LEU A 197 0.91 -0.99 -18.35
N THR A 198 -0.35 -1.40 -18.51
CA THR A 198 -1.35 -0.57 -19.21
C THR A 198 -1.62 0.75 -18.47
N ASP A 199 -1.85 0.72 -17.15
CA ASP A 199 -2.12 1.95 -16.38
C ASP A 199 -1.01 3.00 -16.51
N PRO A 200 0.27 2.72 -16.19
CA PRO A 200 1.30 3.74 -16.28
C PRO A 200 1.64 4.16 -17.71
N ILE A 201 1.59 3.25 -18.68
CA ILE A 201 1.85 3.59 -20.09
C ILE A 201 0.74 4.48 -20.63
N ALA A 202 -0.52 4.06 -20.47
CA ALA A 202 -1.67 4.83 -20.95
C ALA A 202 -1.77 6.20 -20.26
N THR A 203 -1.53 6.25 -18.94
CA THR A 203 -1.49 7.52 -18.19
C THR A 203 -0.39 8.43 -18.71
N THR A 204 0.82 7.92 -18.94
CA THR A 204 1.95 8.74 -19.41
C THR A 204 1.72 9.25 -20.84
N LEU A 205 1.26 8.38 -21.75
CA LEU A 205 0.96 8.78 -23.12
C LEU A 205 -0.20 9.77 -23.19
N ALA A 206 -1.27 9.53 -22.42
CA ALA A 206 -2.40 10.44 -22.33
C ALA A 206 -2.00 11.81 -21.76
N PHE A 207 -1.08 11.84 -20.78
CA PHE A 207 -0.54 13.08 -20.23
C PHE A 207 0.23 13.90 -21.26
N LEU A 208 1.16 13.25 -21.98
CA LEU A 208 1.93 13.92 -23.04
C LEU A 208 1.02 14.42 -24.15
N PHE A 209 0.02 13.62 -24.54
CA PHE A 209 -0.96 14.02 -25.54
C PHE A 209 -1.83 15.19 -25.06
N ALA A 210 -2.34 15.13 -23.81
CA ALA A 210 -3.12 16.21 -23.24
C ALA A 210 -2.35 17.54 -23.17
N LEU A 211 -1.05 17.47 -22.88
CA LEU A 211 -0.17 18.65 -22.93
C LEU A 211 -0.02 19.19 -24.36
N ALA A 212 0.18 18.29 -25.34
CA ALA A 212 0.36 18.69 -26.75
C ALA A 212 -0.86 19.41 -27.34
N ILE A 213 -2.09 19.05 -26.90
CA ILE A 213 -3.34 19.67 -27.35
C ILE A 213 -3.78 20.85 -26.47
N GLY A 214 -2.94 21.27 -25.50
CA GLY A 214 -3.18 22.49 -24.72
C GLY A 214 -4.14 22.32 -23.53
N PHE A 215 -4.39 21.10 -23.03
CA PHE A 215 -5.22 20.86 -21.84
C PHE A 215 -4.64 21.46 -20.55
N GLY A 216 -3.35 21.86 -20.56
CA GLY A 216 -2.69 22.66 -19.53
C GLY A 216 -2.80 22.08 -18.13
N LYS A 217 -3.46 22.82 -17.22
CA LYS A 217 -3.50 22.51 -15.78
C LYS A 217 -4.19 21.19 -15.43
N PHE A 218 -5.14 20.70 -16.22
CA PHE A 218 -5.89 19.46 -15.97
C PHE A 218 -5.33 18.23 -16.70
N ALA A 219 -4.22 18.36 -17.39
CA ALA A 219 -3.60 17.27 -18.11
C ALA A 219 -3.29 16.05 -17.22
N PRO A 220 -2.79 16.20 -15.97
CA PRO A 220 -2.54 15.05 -15.08
C PRO A 220 -3.81 14.29 -14.69
N GLU A 221 -4.90 15.01 -14.40
CA GLU A 221 -6.18 14.44 -13.99
C GLU A 221 -6.83 13.66 -15.14
N VAL A 222 -6.88 14.26 -16.33
CA VAL A 222 -7.42 13.61 -17.54
C VAL A 222 -6.60 12.37 -17.89
N ALA A 223 -5.27 12.47 -17.82
CA ALA A 223 -4.39 11.34 -18.05
C ALA A 223 -4.64 10.17 -17.08
N ALA A 224 -4.83 10.46 -15.80
CA ALA A 224 -5.13 9.46 -14.80
C ALA A 224 -6.50 8.77 -15.03
N ILE A 225 -7.50 9.51 -15.51
CA ILE A 225 -8.81 8.94 -15.90
C ILE A 225 -8.64 7.99 -17.09
N ILE A 226 -7.92 8.39 -18.12
CA ILE A 226 -7.69 7.58 -19.31
C ILE A 226 -6.88 6.32 -18.95
N GLY A 227 -5.82 6.46 -18.14
CA GLY A 227 -5.01 5.33 -17.70
C GLY A 227 -5.78 4.31 -16.89
N THR A 228 -6.57 4.75 -15.91
CA THR A 228 -7.40 3.86 -15.09
C THR A 228 -8.52 3.22 -15.90
N ALA A 229 -9.13 3.92 -16.85
CA ALA A 229 -10.15 3.37 -17.74
C ALA A 229 -9.55 2.33 -18.69
N ALA A 230 -8.40 2.61 -19.30
CA ALA A 230 -7.68 1.66 -20.17
C ALA A 230 -7.27 0.40 -19.40
N SER A 231 -6.70 0.56 -18.20
CA SER A 231 -6.36 -0.55 -17.30
C SER A 231 -7.58 -1.38 -16.92
N GLY A 232 -8.69 -0.71 -16.58
CA GLY A 232 -9.97 -1.35 -16.27
C GLY A 232 -10.52 -2.14 -17.44
N PHE A 233 -10.48 -1.58 -18.64
CA PHE A 233 -10.92 -2.26 -19.86
C PHE A 233 -10.06 -3.50 -20.18
N VAL A 234 -8.75 -3.37 -20.14
CA VAL A 234 -7.82 -4.50 -20.35
C VAL A 234 -8.06 -5.60 -19.30
N ALA A 235 -8.18 -5.23 -18.02
CA ALA A 235 -8.47 -6.18 -16.95
C ALA A 235 -9.81 -6.91 -17.17
N LEU A 236 -10.85 -6.18 -17.57
CA LEU A 236 -12.18 -6.74 -17.87
C LEU A 236 -12.12 -7.74 -19.03
N VAL A 237 -11.43 -7.39 -20.12
CA VAL A 237 -11.29 -8.27 -21.29
C VAL A 237 -10.51 -9.53 -20.92
N LEU A 238 -9.40 -9.40 -20.22
CA LEU A 238 -8.59 -10.54 -19.79
C LEU A 238 -9.36 -11.47 -18.83
N ALA A 239 -10.04 -10.91 -17.83
CA ALA A 239 -10.86 -11.70 -16.91
C ALA A 239 -12.05 -12.37 -17.62
N SER A 240 -12.72 -11.68 -18.53
CA SER A 240 -13.86 -12.24 -19.27
C SER A 240 -13.47 -13.42 -20.18
N ARG A 241 -12.24 -13.42 -20.70
CA ARG A 241 -11.70 -14.52 -21.51
C ARG A 241 -11.60 -15.83 -20.73
N LEU A 242 -11.40 -15.78 -19.40
CA LEU A 242 -11.34 -16.96 -18.54
C LEU A 242 -12.67 -17.73 -18.49
N PHE A 243 -13.79 -17.05 -18.79
CA PHE A 243 -15.14 -17.63 -18.74
C PHE A 243 -15.77 -17.93 -20.11
N ARG A 244 -14.98 -17.91 -21.21
CA ARG A 244 -15.52 -18.13 -22.57
C ARG A 244 -16.22 -19.47 -22.74
N HIS A 245 -15.73 -20.51 -22.08
CA HIS A 245 -16.24 -21.87 -22.19
C HIS A 245 -17.08 -22.31 -20.97
N ALA A 246 -17.54 -21.36 -20.14
CA ALA A 246 -18.41 -21.68 -19.03
C ALA A 246 -19.83 -22.03 -19.57
N SER A 247 -20.27 -23.25 -19.31
CA SER A 247 -21.63 -23.71 -19.68
C SER A 247 -22.72 -22.92 -18.94
N GLN A 248 -23.89 -22.78 -19.59
CA GLN A 248 -25.03 -22.04 -19.02
C GLN A 248 -25.99 -22.92 -18.21
N ASP A 249 -25.83 -24.24 -18.22
CA ASP A 249 -26.85 -25.22 -17.85
C ASP A 249 -26.88 -25.65 -16.37
N ARG A 250 -26.58 -24.78 -15.42
CA ARG A 250 -26.77 -25.10 -14.00
C ARG A 250 -27.78 -24.14 -13.34
N HIS A 251 -28.61 -24.69 -12.44
CA HIS A 251 -29.43 -23.91 -11.52
C HIS A 251 -28.57 -22.96 -10.70
N LEU A 252 -28.45 -21.71 -11.17
CA LEU A 252 -27.69 -20.67 -10.49
C LEU A 252 -28.47 -20.18 -9.27
N PRO A 253 -27.80 -19.95 -8.14
CA PRO A 253 -28.42 -19.34 -6.97
C PRO A 253 -28.95 -17.93 -7.31
N SER A 254 -29.90 -17.46 -6.51
CA SER A 254 -30.46 -16.11 -6.68
C SER A 254 -29.37 -15.07 -6.62
N LYS A 255 -29.30 -14.20 -7.64
CA LYS A 255 -28.32 -13.10 -7.72
C LYS A 255 -28.38 -12.19 -6.49
N LEU A 256 -29.58 -11.96 -5.94
CA LEU A 256 -29.77 -11.11 -4.77
C LEU A 256 -29.12 -11.73 -3.51
N LYS A 257 -29.34 -13.03 -3.29
CA LYS A 257 -28.71 -13.75 -2.15
C LYS A 257 -27.19 -13.80 -2.26
N GLU A 258 -26.65 -13.98 -3.47
CA GLU A 258 -25.19 -13.95 -3.67
C GLU A 258 -24.61 -12.53 -3.51
N ALA A 259 -25.35 -11.48 -3.92
CA ALA A 259 -24.97 -10.09 -3.67
C ALA A 259 -24.92 -9.79 -2.16
N GLU A 260 -25.93 -10.18 -1.42
CA GLU A 260 -26.00 -10.02 0.03
C GLU A 260 -24.83 -10.73 0.74
N ARG A 261 -24.55 -11.98 0.36
CA ARG A 261 -23.40 -12.74 0.89
C ARG A 261 -22.07 -12.08 0.57
N LEU A 262 -21.92 -11.60 -0.67
CA LEU A 262 -20.70 -10.95 -1.12
C LEU A 262 -20.46 -9.63 -0.36
N LEU A 263 -21.50 -8.79 -0.23
CA LEU A 263 -21.44 -7.51 0.50
C LEU A 263 -21.25 -7.73 2.00
N GLY A 264 -21.94 -8.69 2.61
CA GLY A 264 -21.77 -9.02 4.03
C GLY A 264 -20.35 -9.47 4.36
N TYR A 265 -19.74 -10.27 3.48
CA TYR A 265 -18.34 -10.69 3.63
C TYR A 265 -17.34 -9.54 3.39
N SER A 266 -17.63 -8.65 2.44
CA SER A 266 -16.70 -7.58 2.05
C SER A 266 -16.72 -6.38 3.01
N ALA A 267 -17.82 -6.11 3.73
CA ALA A 267 -17.98 -4.92 4.56
C ALA A 267 -16.88 -4.75 5.65
N PRO A 268 -16.52 -5.76 6.47
CA PRO A 268 -15.45 -5.62 7.46
C PRO A 268 -14.08 -5.44 6.80
N ILE A 269 -13.86 -6.06 5.65
CA ILE A 269 -12.62 -5.92 4.87
C ILE A 269 -12.50 -4.49 4.33
N SER A 270 -13.62 -3.93 3.86
CA SER A 270 -13.68 -2.56 3.37
C SER A 270 -13.33 -1.55 4.46
N ALA A 271 -13.87 -1.71 5.67
CA ALA A 271 -13.55 -0.85 6.80
C ALA A 271 -12.04 -0.85 7.13
N TYR A 272 -11.42 -2.02 7.17
CA TYR A 272 -9.99 -2.15 7.38
C TYR A 272 -9.18 -1.48 6.25
N GLN A 273 -9.53 -1.73 4.99
CA GLN A 273 -8.86 -1.10 3.85
C GLN A 273 -9.00 0.42 3.85
N LEU A 274 -10.18 0.94 4.22
CA LEU A 274 -10.43 2.37 4.30
C LEU A 274 -9.55 3.04 5.36
N ILE A 275 -9.47 2.47 6.56
CA ILE A 275 -8.59 2.96 7.63
C ILE A 275 -7.13 3.00 7.17
N ASN A 276 -6.64 1.92 6.55
CA ASN A 276 -5.26 1.88 6.07
C ASN A 276 -5.00 2.84 4.89
N ALA A 277 -5.98 3.06 4.02
CA ALA A 277 -5.87 4.05 2.95
C ALA A 277 -5.78 5.48 3.52
N PHE A 278 -6.56 5.79 4.54
CA PHE A 278 -6.44 7.06 5.25
C PHE A 278 -5.05 7.20 5.89
N ILE A 279 -4.56 6.22 6.65
CA ILE A 279 -3.22 6.28 7.26
C ILE A 279 -2.16 6.56 6.20
N SER A 280 -2.30 6.00 5.00
CA SER A 280 -1.30 6.11 3.93
C SER A 280 -1.32 7.43 3.14
N GLY A 281 -2.40 8.18 3.14
CA GLY A 281 -2.58 9.40 2.34
C GLY A 281 -3.05 10.62 3.14
N LEU A 282 -3.25 10.47 4.45
CA LEU A 282 -3.82 11.51 5.29
C LEU A 282 -2.92 12.75 5.38
N ASP A 283 -1.62 12.56 5.39
CA ASP A 283 -0.61 13.64 5.40
C ASP A 283 -0.76 14.57 4.19
N VAL A 284 -0.85 14.03 2.99
CA VAL A 284 -1.03 14.81 1.75
C VAL A 284 -2.40 15.48 1.72
N ILE A 285 -3.46 14.76 2.12
CA ILE A 285 -4.84 15.31 2.19
C ILE A 285 -4.91 16.45 3.20
N MET A 286 -4.34 16.27 4.40
CA MET A 286 -4.31 17.30 5.43
C MET A 286 -3.50 18.51 5.01
N LEU A 287 -2.33 18.32 4.38
CA LEU A 287 -1.59 19.45 3.81
C LEU A 287 -2.42 20.22 2.80
N GLY A 288 -3.17 19.53 1.94
CA GLY A 288 -4.11 20.16 1.01
C GLY A 288 -5.17 21.01 1.71
N TYR A 289 -5.71 20.52 2.82
CA TYR A 289 -6.67 21.27 3.64
C TYR A 289 -6.05 22.51 4.30
N PHE A 290 -4.79 22.42 4.73
CA PHE A 290 -4.08 23.50 5.43
C PHE A 290 -3.37 24.49 4.51
N ILE A 291 -3.54 24.42 3.18
CA ILE A 291 -3.00 25.43 2.25
C ILE A 291 -3.54 26.83 2.61
N GLY A 292 -2.61 27.78 2.82
CA GLY A 292 -2.94 29.14 3.24
C GLY A 292 -3.44 29.30 4.67
N ARG A 293 -3.46 28.21 5.48
CA ARG A 293 -3.91 28.21 6.88
C ARG A 293 -2.81 27.85 7.87
N ALA A 294 -1.75 27.23 7.38
CA ALA A 294 -0.60 26.85 8.20
C ALA A 294 0.67 27.48 7.64
N PRO A 295 1.69 27.72 8.49
CA PRO A 295 2.94 28.37 8.09
C PRO A 295 3.64 27.62 6.96
N GLY A 296 3.95 28.31 5.86
CA GLY A 296 4.70 27.76 4.73
C GLY A 296 3.96 26.68 3.93
N VAL A 297 2.68 26.41 4.19
CA VAL A 297 1.88 25.44 3.42
C VAL A 297 1.23 26.14 2.24
N THR A 298 1.80 25.91 1.06
CA THR A 298 1.37 26.42 -0.24
C THR A 298 1.18 25.28 -1.23
N LEU A 299 0.55 25.54 -2.37
CA LEU A 299 0.43 24.53 -3.44
C LEU A 299 1.81 23.99 -3.86
N THR A 300 2.81 24.88 -3.93
CA THR A 300 4.20 24.52 -4.27
C THR A 300 4.82 23.59 -3.23
N THR A 301 4.73 23.92 -1.95
CA THR A 301 5.34 23.10 -0.89
C THR A 301 4.62 21.78 -0.72
N VAL A 302 3.31 21.71 -0.95
CA VAL A 302 2.56 20.45 -0.99
C VAL A 302 3.01 19.57 -2.16
N GLY A 303 3.29 20.15 -3.32
CA GLY A 303 3.83 19.42 -4.47
C GLY A 303 5.25 18.89 -4.24
N ILE A 304 6.11 19.68 -3.59
CA ILE A 304 7.44 19.23 -3.19
C ILE A 304 7.31 18.05 -2.20
N TYR A 305 6.42 18.17 -1.22
CA TYR A 305 6.15 17.09 -0.26
C TYR A 305 5.59 15.83 -0.95
N ALA A 306 4.73 15.98 -1.95
CA ALA A 306 4.22 14.85 -2.73
C ALA A 306 5.33 14.11 -3.50
N ALA A 307 6.31 14.84 -4.07
CA ALA A 307 7.49 14.22 -4.68
C ALA A 307 8.34 13.47 -3.63
N VAL A 308 8.50 14.04 -2.44
CA VAL A 308 9.17 13.40 -1.29
C VAL A 308 8.48 12.09 -0.92
N VAL A 309 7.16 12.10 -0.71
CA VAL A 309 6.37 10.91 -0.39
C VAL A 309 6.46 9.87 -1.50
N SER A 310 6.36 10.28 -2.76
CA SER A 310 6.48 9.37 -3.92
C SER A 310 7.84 8.67 -3.96
N THR A 311 8.92 9.41 -3.68
CA THR A 311 10.30 8.88 -3.63
C THR A 311 10.46 7.91 -2.46
N ALA A 312 10.05 8.31 -1.26
CA ALA A 312 10.16 7.49 -0.05
C ALA A 312 9.28 6.22 -0.09
N ASN A 313 8.16 6.22 -0.83
CA ASN A 313 7.32 5.05 -1.03
C ASN A 313 8.03 3.89 -1.73
N GLY A 314 9.15 4.13 -2.41
CA GLY A 314 10.03 3.08 -2.92
C GLY A 314 10.49 2.10 -1.84
N LEU A 315 10.70 2.57 -0.60
CA LEU A 315 11.10 1.74 0.53
C LEU A 315 10.04 0.71 0.94
N ARG A 316 8.76 1.03 0.78
CA ARG A 316 7.65 0.10 1.07
C ARG A 316 7.63 -1.10 0.11
N LYS A 317 8.22 -0.98 -1.08
CA LYS A 317 8.31 -2.08 -2.05
C LYS A 317 9.22 -3.21 -1.56
N VAL A 318 10.17 -2.92 -0.68
CA VAL A 318 11.00 -3.95 -0.04
C VAL A 318 10.10 -4.96 0.67
N ASN A 319 9.16 -4.50 1.50
CA ASN A 319 8.22 -5.41 2.16
C ASN A 319 7.33 -6.17 1.16
N GLN A 320 6.89 -5.53 0.09
CA GLN A 320 6.06 -6.17 -0.94
C GLN A 320 6.78 -7.32 -1.66
N ALA A 321 8.11 -7.29 -1.74
CA ALA A 321 8.91 -8.38 -2.29
C ALA A 321 8.98 -9.61 -1.36
N PHE A 322 9.03 -9.38 -0.03
CA PHE A 322 9.14 -10.46 0.95
C PHE A 322 7.79 -11.06 1.38
N ASN A 323 6.75 -10.26 1.43
CA ASN A 323 5.45 -10.64 2.02
C ASN A 323 4.78 -11.86 1.34
N PRO A 324 4.78 -12.01 -0.01
CA PRO A 324 4.15 -13.16 -0.67
C PRO A 324 4.80 -14.51 -0.32
N ILE A 325 6.08 -14.50 0.04
CA ILE A 325 6.84 -15.70 0.45
C ILE A 325 6.64 -15.95 1.95
N PHE A 326 6.67 -14.89 2.74
CA PHE A 326 6.63 -14.97 4.19
C PHE A 326 5.25 -15.39 4.73
N ALA A 327 4.16 -14.85 4.18
CA ALA A 327 2.80 -15.09 4.68
C ALA A 327 2.40 -16.58 4.71
N PRO A 328 2.57 -17.37 3.61
CA PRO A 328 2.21 -18.79 3.64
C PRO A 328 3.15 -19.62 4.54
N VAL A 329 4.43 -19.24 4.62
CA VAL A 329 5.41 -19.95 5.48
C VAL A 329 5.04 -19.80 6.96
N VAL A 330 4.73 -18.58 7.40
CA VAL A 330 4.29 -18.33 8.79
C VAL A 330 2.94 -18.99 9.06
N ALA A 331 1.99 -18.93 8.12
CA ALA A 331 0.69 -19.58 8.28
C ALA A 331 0.85 -21.12 8.48
N GLY A 332 1.72 -21.76 7.71
CA GLY A 332 2.02 -23.19 7.86
C GLY A 332 2.65 -23.52 9.21
N MET A 333 3.66 -22.76 9.65
CA MET A 333 4.34 -22.99 10.93
C MET A 333 3.39 -22.76 12.13
N THR A 334 2.54 -21.74 12.06
CA THR A 334 1.57 -21.48 13.13
C THR A 334 0.46 -22.52 13.20
N ALA A 335 0.03 -23.06 12.06
CA ALA A 335 -0.95 -24.14 11.99
C ALA A 335 -0.43 -25.46 12.60
N THR A 336 0.88 -25.72 12.52
CA THR A 336 1.54 -26.88 13.13
C THR A 336 1.96 -26.65 14.58
N GLY A 337 1.71 -25.46 15.15
CA GLY A 337 2.09 -25.10 16.52
C GLY A 337 3.59 -24.79 16.72
N ASP A 338 4.37 -24.71 15.66
CA ASP A 338 5.82 -24.41 15.71
C ASP A 338 6.08 -22.90 15.81
N HIS A 339 5.69 -22.32 16.95
CA HIS A 339 5.79 -20.88 17.19
C HIS A 339 7.24 -20.40 17.30
N ASP A 340 8.15 -21.22 17.83
CA ASP A 340 9.57 -20.85 17.95
C ASP A 340 10.23 -20.72 16.57
N ARG A 341 9.93 -21.63 15.65
CA ARG A 341 10.44 -21.57 14.28
C ARG A 341 9.85 -20.41 13.48
N ALA A 342 8.57 -20.11 13.70
CA ALA A 342 7.92 -18.92 13.12
C ALA A 342 8.59 -17.63 13.61
N ALA A 343 8.88 -17.51 14.91
CA ALA A 343 9.57 -16.37 15.50
C ALA A 343 11.00 -16.21 14.97
N GLN A 344 11.77 -17.30 14.83
CA GLN A 344 13.11 -17.27 14.24
C GLN A 344 13.09 -16.85 12.76
N THR A 345 12.12 -17.34 11.99
CA THR A 345 11.94 -16.98 10.58
C THR A 345 11.62 -15.48 10.45
N TYR A 346 10.72 -14.97 11.30
CA TYR A 346 10.41 -13.55 11.39
C TYR A 346 11.67 -12.73 11.70
N ALA A 347 12.47 -13.12 12.70
CA ALA A 347 13.67 -12.42 13.11
C ALA A 347 14.72 -12.33 11.99
N ARG A 348 14.93 -13.43 11.27
CA ARG A 348 15.85 -13.47 10.11
C ARG A 348 15.39 -12.54 9.00
N LEU A 349 14.10 -12.57 8.66
CA LEU A 349 13.55 -11.66 7.64
C LEU A 349 13.60 -10.21 8.08
N ALA A 350 13.28 -9.92 9.33
CA ALA A 350 13.41 -8.59 9.92
C ALA A 350 14.85 -8.07 9.82
N GLN A 351 15.84 -8.92 10.10
CA GLN A 351 17.26 -8.60 9.96
C GLN A 351 17.62 -8.27 8.50
N TRP A 352 17.21 -9.10 7.54
CA TRP A 352 17.45 -8.86 6.12
C TRP A 352 16.81 -7.56 5.62
N MET A 353 15.58 -7.29 6.05
CA MET A 353 14.92 -6.04 5.71
C MET A 353 15.68 -4.82 6.23
N LEU A 354 16.19 -4.86 7.46
CA LEU A 354 16.98 -3.76 8.01
C LEU A 354 18.30 -3.57 7.25
N TRP A 355 18.98 -4.65 6.83
CA TRP A 355 20.18 -4.54 6.00
C TRP A 355 19.93 -3.84 4.65
N ILE A 356 18.69 -3.90 4.12
CA ILE A 356 18.28 -3.24 2.87
C ILE A 356 17.73 -1.83 3.14
N LEU A 357 16.86 -1.67 4.16
CA LEU A 357 16.15 -0.42 4.40
C LEU A 357 17.07 0.68 4.96
N LEU A 358 17.97 0.33 5.89
CA LEU A 358 18.83 1.32 6.55
C LEU A 358 19.75 2.07 5.57
N PRO A 359 20.47 1.41 4.63
CA PRO A 359 21.28 2.13 3.66
C PRO A 359 20.43 2.98 2.71
N LEU A 360 19.24 2.53 2.33
CA LEU A 360 18.35 3.32 1.48
C LEU A 360 17.86 4.59 2.19
N VAL A 361 17.48 4.48 3.47
CA VAL A 361 17.13 5.65 4.30
C VAL A 361 18.30 6.61 4.42
N ALA A 362 19.51 6.10 4.70
CA ALA A 362 20.69 6.92 4.84
C ALA A 362 21.02 7.68 3.54
N VAL A 363 20.96 7.03 2.39
CA VAL A 363 21.15 7.68 1.09
C VAL A 363 20.09 8.76 0.87
N MET A 364 18.81 8.51 1.16
CA MET A 364 17.75 9.52 1.03
C MET A 364 17.93 10.69 1.98
N ALA A 365 18.47 10.47 3.18
CA ALA A 365 18.72 11.51 4.16
C ALA A 365 19.99 12.32 3.84
N LEU A 366 21.07 11.66 3.37
CA LEU A 366 22.36 12.30 3.10
C LEU A 366 22.42 12.99 1.74
N ALA A 367 21.77 12.41 0.72
CA ALA A 367 21.77 12.89 -0.66
C ALA A 367 20.40 13.41 -1.11
N GLY A 368 19.56 13.88 -0.18
CA GLY A 368 18.19 14.30 -0.44
C GLY A 368 18.06 15.39 -1.50
N ASP A 369 18.91 16.43 -1.47
CA ASP A 369 18.90 17.50 -2.47
C ASP A 369 19.21 16.97 -3.86
N THR A 370 20.23 16.10 -3.96
CA THR A 370 20.67 15.48 -5.22
C THR A 370 19.57 14.60 -5.81
N ILE A 371 18.89 13.81 -4.97
CA ILE A 371 17.78 12.95 -5.38
C ILE A 371 16.59 13.80 -5.88
N LEU A 372 16.22 14.81 -5.12
CA LEU A 372 15.06 15.65 -5.47
C LEU A 372 15.33 16.59 -6.64
N LEU A 373 16.60 16.89 -6.95
CA LEU A 373 16.98 17.68 -8.13
C LEU A 373 16.51 17.03 -9.44
N ILE A 374 16.31 15.73 -9.47
CA ILE A 374 15.75 15.00 -10.62
C ILE A 374 14.39 15.58 -11.02
N PHE A 375 13.55 15.97 -10.05
CA PHE A 375 12.25 16.59 -10.29
C PHE A 375 12.36 18.06 -10.71
N GLY A 376 13.44 18.73 -10.34
CA GLY A 376 13.75 20.14 -10.66
C GLY A 376 14.36 20.89 -9.48
N PRO A 377 14.95 22.08 -9.72
CA PRO A 377 15.66 22.84 -8.68
C PRO A 377 14.80 23.22 -7.47
N ALA A 378 13.52 23.54 -7.69
CA ALA A 378 12.57 23.92 -6.64
C ALA A 378 12.33 22.78 -5.62
N PHE A 379 12.51 21.53 -6.01
CA PHE A 379 12.25 20.37 -5.15
C PHE A 379 13.34 20.13 -4.10
N ARG A 380 14.52 20.74 -4.24
CA ARG A 380 15.62 20.64 -3.26
C ARG A 380 15.20 21.05 -1.85
N GLN A 381 14.26 21.97 -1.71
CA GLN A 381 13.71 22.40 -0.42
C GLN A 381 13.12 21.24 0.40
N GLY A 382 12.75 20.13 -0.26
CA GLY A 382 12.18 18.94 0.37
C GLY A 382 13.19 17.96 0.96
N SER A 383 14.49 18.22 0.89
CA SER A 383 15.53 17.26 1.27
C SER A 383 15.45 16.80 2.73
N VAL A 384 15.22 17.72 3.66
CA VAL A 384 15.04 17.39 5.08
C VAL A 384 13.77 16.54 5.29
N TRP A 385 12.69 16.89 4.58
CA TRP A 385 11.44 16.12 4.64
C TRP A 385 11.64 14.72 4.08
N LEU A 386 12.48 14.56 3.04
CA LEU A 386 12.79 13.27 2.44
C LEU A 386 13.44 12.32 3.46
N GLY A 387 14.38 12.78 4.25
CA GLY A 387 15.01 11.97 5.31
C GLY A 387 13.99 11.47 6.34
N ILE A 388 13.10 12.34 6.81
CA ILE A 388 12.06 12.00 7.82
C ILE A 388 11.03 11.04 7.23
N VAL A 389 10.52 11.33 6.02
CA VAL A 389 9.51 10.50 5.36
C VAL A 389 10.09 9.16 4.92
N ALA A 390 11.38 9.11 4.51
CA ALA A 390 12.09 7.87 4.23
C ALA A 390 12.20 6.99 5.49
N LEU A 391 12.56 7.58 6.64
CA LEU A 391 12.58 6.86 7.91
C LEU A 391 11.18 6.32 8.27
N ALA A 392 10.14 7.15 8.13
CA ALA A 392 8.76 6.74 8.36
C ALA A 392 8.34 5.58 7.45
N SER A 393 8.69 5.66 6.15
CA SER A 393 8.40 4.61 5.17
C SER A 393 9.16 3.31 5.44
N ALA A 394 10.41 3.40 5.91
CA ALA A 394 11.19 2.23 6.30
C ALA A 394 10.62 1.56 7.56
N ILE A 395 10.24 2.35 8.58
CA ILE A 395 9.56 1.81 9.77
C ILE A 395 8.26 1.12 9.36
N ASN A 396 7.45 1.75 8.51
CA ASN A 396 6.22 1.12 8.00
C ASN A 396 6.51 -0.21 7.29
N ALA A 397 7.51 -0.25 6.39
CA ALA A 397 7.89 -1.47 5.67
C ALA A 397 8.34 -2.59 6.63
N PHE A 398 9.15 -2.25 7.63
CA PHE A 398 9.63 -3.18 8.64
C PHE A 398 8.49 -3.72 9.52
N VAL A 399 7.63 -2.83 10.00
CA VAL A 399 6.52 -3.16 10.90
C VAL A 399 5.43 -3.98 10.18
N ALA A 400 5.31 -3.86 8.86
CA ALA A 400 4.36 -4.62 8.05
C ALA A 400 4.60 -6.15 8.08
N LEU A 401 5.81 -6.62 8.41
CA LEU A 401 6.06 -8.05 8.68
C LEU A 401 5.23 -8.56 9.87
N GLY A 402 5.20 -7.80 10.96
CA GLY A 402 4.39 -8.14 12.14
C GLY A 402 2.88 -8.12 11.85
N GLU A 403 2.43 -7.21 10.95
CA GLU A 403 1.05 -7.19 10.47
C GLU A 403 0.63 -8.51 9.86
N THR A 404 1.48 -9.08 9.01
CA THR A 404 1.21 -10.35 8.33
C THR A 404 0.99 -11.48 9.34
N VAL A 405 1.82 -11.57 10.38
CA VAL A 405 1.69 -12.57 11.46
C VAL A 405 0.37 -12.39 12.21
N ILE A 406 0.06 -11.15 12.61
CA ILE A 406 -1.15 -10.83 13.38
C ILE A 406 -2.40 -11.06 12.52
N MET A 407 -2.35 -10.74 11.23
CA MET A 407 -3.46 -10.94 10.29
C MET A 407 -3.82 -12.42 10.14
N VAL A 408 -2.81 -13.30 10.11
CA VAL A 408 -3.02 -14.76 10.02
C VAL A 408 -3.63 -15.33 11.29
N GLN A 409 -3.16 -14.90 12.47
CA GLN A 409 -3.54 -15.51 13.74
C GLN A 409 -4.74 -14.83 14.42
N ARG A 410 -4.77 -13.50 14.43
CA ARG A 410 -5.81 -12.70 15.12
C ARG A 410 -6.15 -11.42 14.35
N PRO A 411 -6.89 -11.49 13.24
CA PRO A 411 -7.19 -10.33 12.37
C PRO A 411 -7.91 -9.17 13.10
N ARG A 412 -8.66 -9.47 14.18
CA ARG A 412 -9.33 -8.42 14.99
C ARG A 412 -8.33 -7.49 15.69
N LEU A 413 -7.19 -8.02 16.16
CA LEU A 413 -6.13 -7.18 16.76
C LEU A 413 -5.52 -6.24 15.72
N ASN A 414 -5.42 -6.69 14.49
CA ASN A 414 -4.90 -5.86 13.40
C ASN A 414 -5.81 -4.66 13.10
N LEU A 415 -7.14 -4.87 13.12
CA LEU A 415 -8.10 -3.78 12.99
C LEU A 415 -7.99 -2.78 14.15
N LEU A 416 -7.85 -3.27 15.39
CA LEU A 416 -7.65 -2.42 16.56
C LEU A 416 -6.37 -1.58 16.44
N HIS A 417 -5.24 -2.22 16.06
CA HIS A 417 -3.98 -1.52 15.84
C HIS A 417 -4.11 -0.43 14.76
N SER A 418 -4.76 -0.74 13.64
CA SER A 418 -4.99 0.23 12.57
C SER A 418 -5.88 1.39 13.03
N SER A 419 -6.91 1.13 13.85
CA SER A 419 -7.77 2.18 14.40
C SER A 419 -7.02 3.13 15.35
N ILE A 420 -6.18 2.57 16.24
CA ILE A 420 -5.33 3.38 17.13
C ILE A 420 -4.32 4.19 16.30
N THR A 421 -3.67 3.54 15.32
CA THR A 421 -2.71 4.20 14.43
C THR A 421 -3.36 5.34 13.66
N PHE A 422 -4.58 5.15 13.15
CA PHE A 422 -5.34 6.20 12.47
C PHE A 422 -5.67 7.37 13.40
N ALA A 423 -6.11 7.11 14.63
CA ALA A 423 -6.40 8.16 15.60
C ALA A 423 -5.14 8.99 15.93
N VAL A 424 -3.98 8.31 16.09
CA VAL A 424 -2.69 8.98 16.32
C VAL A 424 -2.27 9.79 15.08
N ALA A 425 -2.44 9.24 13.87
CA ALA A 425 -2.14 9.94 12.61
C ALA A 425 -3.00 11.21 12.48
N ALA A 426 -4.31 11.07 12.63
CA ALA A 426 -5.24 12.19 12.52
C ALA A 426 -4.98 13.27 13.58
N GLY A 427 -4.86 12.88 14.85
CA GLY A 427 -4.56 13.80 15.95
C GLY A 427 -3.19 14.46 15.80
N GLY A 428 -2.16 13.69 15.44
CA GLY A 428 -0.81 14.19 15.22
C GLY A 428 -0.75 15.20 14.08
N LEU A 429 -1.35 14.89 12.94
CA LEU A 429 -1.36 15.81 11.78
C LEU A 429 -2.16 17.08 12.06
N LEU A 430 -3.34 16.98 12.69
CA LEU A 430 -4.15 18.12 13.09
C LEU A 430 -3.45 19.05 14.10
N TRP A 431 -2.54 18.50 14.91
CA TRP A 431 -1.79 19.26 15.89
C TRP A 431 -0.47 19.82 15.33
N LEU A 432 0.26 19.02 14.53
CA LEU A 432 1.60 19.37 14.05
C LEU A 432 1.58 20.29 12.81
N ILE A 433 0.65 20.09 11.85
CA ILE A 433 0.63 20.89 10.62
C ILE A 433 0.35 22.38 10.91
N PRO A 434 -0.62 22.77 11.75
CA PRO A 434 -0.86 24.19 12.05
C PRO A 434 0.33 24.88 12.71
N ARG A 435 1.19 24.13 13.42
CA ARG A 435 2.36 24.68 14.14
C ARG A 435 3.63 24.69 13.32
N PHE A 436 3.88 23.61 12.57
CA PHE A 436 5.15 23.36 11.89
C PHE A 436 5.02 23.25 10.37
N GLY A 437 3.85 23.53 9.81
CA GLY A 437 3.62 23.45 8.37
C GLY A 437 3.94 22.07 7.78
N VAL A 438 4.68 22.06 6.67
CA VAL A 438 5.05 20.82 5.97
C VAL A 438 5.96 19.91 6.83
N MET A 439 6.82 20.49 7.67
CA MET A 439 7.61 19.71 8.62
C MET A 439 6.70 18.95 9.61
N GLY A 440 5.60 19.58 10.02
CA GLY A 440 4.57 18.94 10.84
C GLY A 440 3.93 17.73 10.17
N ALA A 441 3.74 17.75 8.85
CA ALA A 441 3.25 16.59 8.11
C ALA A 441 4.30 15.46 8.08
N ALA A 442 5.58 15.78 7.86
CA ALA A 442 6.66 14.79 7.86
C ALA A 442 6.79 14.05 9.20
N PHE A 443 6.72 14.77 10.32
CA PHE A 443 6.68 14.16 11.65
C PHE A 443 5.34 13.47 11.94
N GLY A 444 4.25 14.04 11.42
CA GLY A 444 2.89 13.49 11.59
C GLY A 444 2.70 12.12 10.96
N ILE A 445 3.45 11.78 9.90
CA ILE A 445 3.44 10.42 9.32
C ILE A 445 4.42 9.48 10.03
N LEU A 446 5.49 9.99 10.64
CA LEU A 446 6.45 9.18 11.38
C LEU A 446 5.84 8.62 12.68
N LEU A 447 5.12 9.46 13.42
CA LEU A 447 4.54 9.12 14.72
C LEU A 447 3.60 7.89 14.67
N PRO A 448 2.59 7.80 13.79
CA PRO A 448 1.71 6.64 13.70
C PRO A 448 2.45 5.34 13.38
N TYR A 449 3.51 5.38 12.57
CA TYR A 449 4.27 4.17 12.27
C TYR A 449 5.13 3.70 13.44
N ILE A 450 5.64 4.61 14.27
CA ILE A 450 6.30 4.26 15.53
C ILE A 450 5.28 3.59 16.48
N VAL A 451 4.11 4.21 16.66
CA VAL A 451 3.05 3.64 17.51
C VAL A 451 2.61 2.27 17.00
N GLN A 452 2.43 2.12 15.70
CA GLN A 452 2.10 0.84 15.08
C GLN A 452 3.19 -0.22 15.33
N GLY A 453 4.45 0.17 15.27
CA GLY A 453 5.60 -0.69 15.60
C GLY A 453 5.56 -1.17 17.04
N VAL A 454 5.32 -0.27 17.99
CA VAL A 454 5.19 -0.60 19.41
C VAL A 454 4.01 -1.54 19.66
N LEU A 455 2.83 -1.26 19.08
CA LEU A 455 1.64 -2.10 19.23
C LEU A 455 1.86 -3.51 18.68
N ARG A 456 2.51 -3.64 17.52
CA ARG A 456 2.80 -4.96 16.93
C ARG A 456 3.86 -5.72 17.70
N TYR A 457 4.93 -5.05 18.12
CA TYR A 457 5.95 -5.64 18.97
C TYR A 457 5.37 -6.15 20.29
N THR A 458 4.57 -5.35 20.98
CA THR A 458 3.92 -5.76 22.24
C THR A 458 2.97 -6.94 22.02
N THR A 459 2.26 -6.99 20.92
CA THR A 459 1.38 -8.13 20.59
C THR A 459 2.19 -9.39 20.33
N LEU A 460 3.28 -9.33 19.55
CA LEU A 460 4.14 -10.51 19.30
C LEU A 460 4.76 -11.01 20.61
N LYS A 461 5.21 -10.11 21.48
CA LYS A 461 5.86 -10.46 22.74
C LYS A 461 4.89 -10.98 23.80
N PHE A 462 3.80 -10.26 24.06
CA PHE A 462 2.91 -10.53 25.21
C PHE A 462 1.69 -11.39 24.87
N VAL A 463 1.22 -11.35 23.61
CA VAL A 463 0.03 -12.12 23.19
C VAL A 463 0.42 -13.43 22.51
N PHE A 464 1.49 -13.42 21.72
CA PHE A 464 1.99 -14.62 21.04
C PHE A 464 3.18 -15.28 21.76
N HIS A 465 3.68 -14.65 22.84
CA HIS A 465 4.78 -15.14 23.68
C HIS A 465 6.08 -15.44 22.88
N TRP A 466 6.31 -14.66 21.80
CA TRP A 466 7.52 -14.83 21.02
C TRP A 466 8.74 -14.33 21.79
N LYS A 467 9.82 -15.08 21.72
CA LYS A 467 11.09 -14.71 22.33
C LYS A 467 11.68 -13.49 21.65
N ASP A 468 12.32 -12.62 22.43
CA ASP A 468 12.98 -11.42 21.91
C ASP A 468 14.10 -11.78 20.92
N SER A 469 14.00 -11.25 19.71
CA SER A 469 14.99 -11.42 18.64
C SER A 469 15.97 -10.24 18.53
N TRP A 470 16.22 -9.56 19.64
CA TRP A 470 17.11 -8.40 19.66
C TRP A 470 18.54 -8.71 19.17
N SER A 471 19.05 -9.92 19.42
CA SER A 471 20.34 -10.39 18.92
C SER A 471 20.47 -10.31 17.40
N ASP A 472 19.37 -10.58 16.67
CA ASP A 472 19.34 -10.57 15.21
C ASP A 472 19.16 -9.16 14.63
N ILE A 473 18.46 -8.28 15.33
CA ILE A 473 18.16 -6.91 14.88
C ILE A 473 19.31 -5.93 15.20
N ARG A 474 20.09 -6.16 16.27
CA ARG A 474 21.20 -5.30 16.68
C ARG A 474 22.29 -5.08 15.62
N PRO A 475 22.79 -6.09 14.90
CA PRO A 475 23.91 -5.92 13.98
C PRO A 475 23.65 -4.88 12.87
N PRO A 476 22.53 -4.89 12.13
CA PRO A 476 22.27 -3.84 11.14
C PRO A 476 22.12 -2.45 11.75
N LEU A 477 21.50 -2.33 12.94
CA LEU A 477 21.33 -1.05 13.62
C LEU A 477 22.67 -0.45 14.08
N ILE A 478 23.51 -1.27 14.71
CA ILE A 478 24.86 -0.84 15.15
C ILE A 478 25.70 -0.47 13.94
N SER A 479 25.64 -1.25 12.86
CA SER A 479 26.38 -0.97 11.62
C SER A 479 25.95 0.36 11.00
N ALA A 480 24.64 0.69 11.04
CA ALA A 480 24.14 1.97 10.55
C ALA A 480 24.63 3.14 11.40
N VAL A 481 24.61 3.02 12.73
CA VAL A 481 25.12 4.06 13.65
C VAL A 481 26.62 4.31 13.41
N ILE A 482 27.42 3.25 13.29
CA ILE A 482 28.85 3.37 13.00
C ILE A 482 29.08 4.03 11.64
N ALA A 483 28.31 3.67 10.60
CA ALA A 483 28.47 4.19 9.25
C ALA A 483 28.03 5.66 9.11
N VAL A 484 27.17 6.17 9.99
CA VAL A 484 26.76 7.59 9.99
C VAL A 484 27.94 8.50 10.35
N VAL A 485 28.85 8.09 11.23
CA VAL A 485 29.97 8.93 11.70
C VAL A 485 30.87 9.37 10.53
N PRO A 486 31.47 8.47 9.73
CA PRO A 486 32.31 8.89 8.59
C PRO A 486 31.51 9.64 7.51
N ALA A 487 30.23 9.34 7.33
CA ALA A 487 29.38 10.09 6.41
C ALA A 487 29.21 11.56 6.83
N LEU A 488 28.98 11.82 8.12
CA LEU A 488 28.89 13.17 8.67
C LEU A 488 30.24 13.90 8.62
N VAL A 489 31.33 13.20 8.90
CA VAL A 489 32.70 13.77 8.77
C VAL A 489 32.97 14.18 7.33
N CYS A 490 32.69 13.33 6.34
CA CYS A 490 32.80 13.66 4.92
C CYS A 490 31.96 14.91 4.56
N ARG A 491 30.73 15.00 5.07
CA ARG A 491 29.85 16.15 4.83
C ARG A 491 30.39 17.43 5.46
N ALA A 492 31.00 17.35 6.65
CA ALA A 492 31.60 18.49 7.33
C ALA A 492 32.88 19.00 6.63
N LEU A 493 33.66 18.09 6.03
CA LEU A 493 34.92 18.43 5.34
C LEU A 493 34.73 18.95 3.91
N VAL A 494 33.81 18.35 3.17
CA VAL A 494 33.61 18.65 1.73
C VAL A 494 32.49 19.69 1.50
N GLY A 495 31.58 19.84 2.47
CA GLY A 495 30.47 20.76 2.37
C GLY A 495 29.14 20.07 2.08
N SER A 496 28.07 20.87 1.88
CA SER A 496 26.69 20.39 1.66
C SER A 496 26.26 20.44 0.19
N ASP A 497 27.18 20.69 -0.73
CA ASP A 497 26.97 20.67 -2.16
C ASP A 497 26.73 19.23 -2.69
N ILE A 498 26.45 19.09 -3.98
CA ILE A 498 26.17 17.78 -4.60
C ILE A 498 27.32 16.80 -4.39
N ALA A 499 28.58 17.28 -4.51
CA ALA A 499 29.77 16.44 -4.33
C ALA A 499 29.87 15.92 -2.89
N GLY A 500 29.69 16.80 -1.89
CA GLY A 500 29.67 16.43 -0.49
C GLY A 500 28.54 15.48 -0.10
N GLN A 501 27.36 15.64 -0.70
CA GLN A 501 26.23 14.71 -0.52
C GLN A 501 26.51 13.31 -1.08
N VAL A 502 27.04 13.24 -2.30
CA VAL A 502 27.39 11.98 -2.95
C VAL A 502 28.51 11.28 -2.19
N LEU A 503 29.55 12.03 -1.79
CA LEU A 503 30.65 11.48 -1.02
C LEU A 503 30.21 10.96 0.36
N SER A 504 29.34 11.69 1.05
CA SER A 504 28.78 11.27 2.34
C SER A 504 27.95 9.97 2.20
N ALA A 505 27.10 9.90 1.18
CA ALA A 505 26.31 8.71 0.91
C ALA A 505 27.20 7.50 0.54
N THR A 506 28.24 7.73 -0.27
CA THR A 506 29.21 6.69 -0.65
C THR A 506 30.01 6.22 0.56
N ALA A 507 30.49 7.13 1.42
CA ALA A 507 31.18 6.79 2.66
C ALA A 507 30.30 5.94 3.59
N PHE A 508 29.03 6.31 3.74
CA PHE A 508 28.07 5.49 4.49
C PHE A 508 27.95 4.09 3.91
N LEU A 509 27.70 3.97 2.60
CA LEU A 509 27.52 2.68 1.93
C LEU A 509 28.77 1.81 2.02
N ALA A 510 29.96 2.38 1.88
CA ALA A 510 31.24 1.66 1.99
C ALA A 510 31.44 1.07 3.39
N VAL A 511 31.23 1.86 4.43
CA VAL A 511 31.40 1.40 5.81
C VAL A 511 30.30 0.42 6.19
N PHE A 512 29.04 0.72 5.90
CA PHE A 512 27.91 -0.17 6.16
C PHE A 512 28.07 -1.51 5.44
N GLY A 513 28.43 -1.50 4.16
CA GLY A 513 28.68 -2.69 3.36
C GLY A 513 29.85 -3.53 3.87
N SER A 514 30.94 -2.90 4.33
CA SER A 514 32.07 -3.61 4.93
C SER A 514 31.69 -4.32 6.24
N LEU A 515 30.85 -3.69 7.07
CA LEU A 515 30.34 -4.28 8.31
C LEU A 515 29.37 -5.41 8.04
N TRP A 516 28.49 -5.26 7.04
CA TRP A 516 27.62 -6.33 6.57
C TRP A 516 28.42 -7.54 6.08
N TRP A 517 29.47 -7.32 5.27
CA TRP A 517 30.35 -8.36 4.75
C TRP A 517 31.07 -9.13 5.87
N ARG A 518 31.65 -8.41 6.85
CA ARG A 518 32.28 -9.02 8.04
C ARG A 518 31.29 -9.84 8.87
N HIS A 519 30.06 -9.37 9.02
CA HIS A 519 29.03 -10.10 9.76
C HIS A 519 28.64 -11.41 9.06
N HIS A 520 28.55 -11.41 7.73
CA HIS A 520 28.22 -12.58 6.93
C HIS A 520 29.35 -13.61 6.90
N LEU A 521 30.59 -13.19 6.70
CA LEU A 521 31.75 -14.08 6.72
C LEU A 521 31.89 -14.79 8.06
N ARG A 522 31.70 -14.10 9.19
CA ARG A 522 31.74 -14.74 10.52
C ARG A 522 30.67 -15.82 10.69
N ARG A 523 29.51 -15.65 10.11
CA ARG A 523 28.44 -16.66 10.19
C ARG A 523 28.66 -17.85 9.25
N SER A 524 29.29 -17.66 8.09
CA SER A 524 29.63 -18.75 7.17
C SER A 524 30.79 -19.63 7.66
N HIS A 525 31.65 -19.12 8.56
CA HIS A 525 32.72 -19.90 9.21
C HIS A 525 32.24 -20.64 10.47
N LEU A 526 31.05 -20.34 10.99
CA LEU A 526 30.47 -20.96 12.19
C LEU A 526 29.34 -21.95 11.86
N ALA A 527 28.90 -22.02 10.61
CA ALA A 527 27.93 -22.98 10.06
C ALA A 527 28.63 -24.09 9.27
#